data_ddf6f0b4221398d7f5c1cff1ae3bb96c
#
_entry.id   ddf6f0b4221398d7f5c1cff1ae3bb96c
#
_cell.length_a   1.000
_cell.length_b   1.000
_cell.length_c   1.000
_cell.angle_alpha   90.00
_cell.angle_beta   90.00
_cell.angle_gamma   90.00
#
_symmetry.space_group_name_H-M   'P 1'
#
loop_
_entity.id
_entity.type
_entity.pdbx_description
1 polymer ?
#
loop_
_entity_poly.entity_id
_entity_poly.type
_entity_poly.pdbx_seq_one_letter_code
_entity_poly.pdbx_strand_id
1 'polypeptide(L)'
;EEVMADDKQILLASQMDPSEDDPQTDGIYRAGVLANVLQLLKLPDGTVKVLVEGQNRVRITEYVENDNFFEARAEYLTEMPGDPASITALVRTVGEEFERYAKVKKNIPEEALGAVSDADAPAKLADLVAGHLGIEVNQKQELLETLSVSERLEKVYGLMQGEMSVLQVEKKIKTRVKSQMERTQREYYLNEQMKAIQKELGDGEDGQNEVAELEAKVGATKLSKEARSNEMPCSNWYTYPSLLANRTISSSPSYSL
;
A
#
# COMPACT_ATOMS: atom_id res chain seq x y z
N GLU A 1 19.56 14.88 -30.78
CA GLU A 1 20.41 16.03 -31.23
C GLU A 1 19.74 16.81 -32.36
N GLU A 2 19.15 16.14 -33.34
CA GLU A 2 18.43 16.79 -34.45
C GLU A 2 17.31 17.71 -33.94
N VAL A 3 16.47 17.27 -33.01
CA VAL A 3 15.40 18.07 -32.40
C VAL A 3 15.90 19.37 -31.74
N MET A 4 17.12 19.39 -31.23
CA MET A 4 17.69 20.60 -30.62
C MET A 4 18.15 21.64 -31.64
N ALA A 5 18.37 21.24 -32.88
CA ALA A 5 18.77 22.09 -34.01
C ALA A 5 17.54 22.67 -34.74
N ASP A 6 16.37 22.03 -34.58
CA ASP A 6 15.09 22.40 -35.18
C ASP A 6 14.18 23.12 -34.15
N ASP A 7 12.89 22.95 -34.19
CA ASP A 7 11.89 23.61 -33.34
C ASP A 7 11.81 23.11 -31.89
N LYS A 8 12.68 22.20 -31.49
CA LYS A 8 12.77 21.62 -30.14
C LYS A 8 11.50 20.90 -29.71
N GLN A 9 10.71 20.41 -30.64
CA GLN A 9 9.50 19.67 -30.37
C GLN A 9 9.74 18.17 -30.51
N ILE A 10 9.16 17.39 -29.60
CA ILE A 10 9.15 15.94 -29.65
C ILE A 10 7.75 15.41 -29.40
N LEU A 11 7.44 14.29 -30.01
CA LEU A 11 6.23 13.53 -29.71
C LEU A 11 6.56 12.49 -28.62
N LEU A 12 5.83 12.50 -27.55
CA LEU A 12 5.92 11.55 -26.46
C LEU A 12 4.72 10.61 -26.53
N ALA A 13 4.99 9.33 -26.68
CA ALA A 13 3.99 8.26 -26.64
C ALA A 13 4.47 7.13 -25.72
N SER A 14 3.56 6.54 -24.99
CA SER A 14 3.86 5.42 -24.06
C SER A 14 3.88 4.10 -24.83
N GLN A 15 4.76 3.19 -24.44
CA GLN A 15 4.68 1.80 -24.91
C GLN A 15 3.58 1.06 -24.12
N MET A 16 2.99 0.05 -24.77
CA MET A 16 1.89 -0.74 -24.20
C MET A 16 2.40 -1.75 -23.16
N ASP A 17 3.54 -2.40 -23.43
CA ASP A 17 4.17 -3.34 -22.52
C ASP A 17 5.50 -2.77 -21.99
N PRO A 18 5.56 -2.35 -20.71
CA PRO A 18 6.78 -1.80 -20.12
C PRO A 18 7.97 -2.79 -20.04
N SER A 19 7.73 -4.08 -20.23
CA SER A 19 8.77 -5.12 -20.16
C SER A 19 9.52 -5.34 -21.49
N GLU A 20 9.03 -4.74 -22.58
CA GLU A 20 9.66 -4.82 -23.89
C GLU A 20 10.74 -3.74 -24.04
N ASP A 21 12.00 -4.16 -24.20
CA ASP A 21 13.12 -3.22 -24.28
C ASP A 21 13.21 -2.50 -25.63
N ASP A 22 12.71 -3.11 -26.71
CA ASP A 22 12.75 -2.57 -28.07
C ASP A 22 11.37 -2.68 -28.75
N PRO A 23 10.40 -1.84 -28.32
CA PRO A 23 9.03 -1.91 -28.83
C PRO A 23 8.98 -1.49 -30.30
N GLN A 24 8.25 -2.27 -31.09
CA GLN A 24 7.91 -1.88 -32.45
C GLN A 24 6.75 -0.87 -32.46
N THR A 25 6.46 -0.29 -33.61
CA THR A 25 5.42 0.75 -33.74
C THR A 25 4.00 0.31 -33.37
N ASP A 26 3.71 -0.98 -33.42
CA ASP A 26 2.45 -1.59 -32.96
C ASP A 26 2.38 -1.78 -31.44
N GLY A 27 3.52 -1.80 -30.74
CA GLY A 27 3.63 -1.81 -29.29
C GLY A 27 3.53 -0.43 -28.63
N ILE A 28 3.32 0.65 -29.41
CA ILE A 28 3.24 2.03 -28.93
C ILE A 28 1.81 2.56 -29.04
N TYR A 29 1.32 3.23 -27.99
CA TYR A 29 0.01 3.86 -28.03
C TYR A 29 -0.05 4.97 -29.10
N ARG A 30 -1.20 5.08 -29.75
CA ARG A 30 -1.42 6.06 -30.80
C ARG A 30 -1.69 7.47 -30.30
N ALA A 31 -2.24 7.60 -29.09
CA ALA A 31 -2.40 8.91 -28.47
C ALA A 31 -1.18 9.25 -27.62
N GLY A 32 -0.65 10.44 -27.83
CA GLY A 32 0.53 10.95 -27.18
C GLY A 32 0.44 12.45 -26.89
N VAL A 33 1.57 13.02 -26.53
CA VAL A 33 1.70 14.45 -26.22
C VAL A 33 2.83 15.04 -27.05
N LEU A 34 2.53 16.13 -27.75
CA LEU A 34 3.55 16.99 -28.34
C LEU A 34 4.17 17.82 -27.21
N ALA A 35 5.48 17.77 -27.06
CA ALA A 35 6.20 18.40 -25.98
C ALA A 35 7.38 19.23 -26.49
N ASN A 36 7.67 20.33 -25.81
CA ASN A 36 8.86 21.12 -26.05
C ASN A 36 10.03 20.64 -25.19
N VAL A 37 11.21 20.51 -25.77
CA VAL A 37 12.42 20.24 -25.04
C VAL A 37 12.96 21.54 -24.45
N LEU A 38 12.88 21.66 -23.12
CA LEU A 38 13.38 22.82 -22.38
C LEU A 38 14.88 22.74 -22.15
N GLN A 39 15.36 21.55 -21.79
CA GLN A 39 16.78 21.35 -21.45
C GLN A 39 17.20 19.91 -21.76
N LEU A 40 18.42 19.77 -22.27
CA LEU A 40 19.09 18.48 -22.47
C LEU A 40 20.40 18.49 -21.69
N LEU A 41 20.57 17.51 -20.81
CA LEU A 41 21.78 17.32 -20.00
C LEU A 41 22.42 15.98 -20.35
N LYS A 42 23.67 16.02 -20.82
CA LYS A 42 24.48 14.81 -21.00
C LYS A 42 25.28 14.56 -19.72
N LEU A 43 25.10 13.40 -19.12
CA LEU A 43 25.82 12.98 -17.93
C LEU A 43 27.15 12.30 -18.31
N PRO A 44 28.15 12.26 -17.39
CA PRO A 44 29.46 11.65 -17.66
C PRO A 44 29.41 10.15 -17.96
N ASP A 45 28.36 9.46 -17.52
CA ASP A 45 28.08 8.03 -17.75
C ASP A 45 27.48 7.74 -19.13
N GLY A 46 27.28 8.77 -19.97
CA GLY A 46 26.68 8.68 -21.28
C GLY A 46 25.15 8.78 -21.26
N THR A 47 24.52 8.81 -20.08
CA THR A 47 23.06 8.99 -19.95
C THR A 47 22.65 10.41 -20.36
N VAL A 48 21.56 10.51 -21.09
CA VAL A 48 20.96 11.80 -21.47
C VAL A 48 19.70 12.04 -20.66
N LYS A 49 19.65 13.15 -19.92
CA LYS A 49 18.44 13.63 -19.25
C LYS A 49 17.83 14.77 -20.04
N VAL A 50 16.55 14.64 -20.32
CA VAL A 50 15.80 15.66 -21.07
C VAL A 50 14.68 16.19 -20.18
N LEU A 51 14.61 17.51 -20.05
CA LEU A 51 13.49 18.20 -19.44
C LEU A 51 12.52 18.61 -20.56
N VAL A 52 11.30 18.16 -20.46
CA VAL A 52 10.26 18.41 -21.47
C VAL A 52 9.03 19.05 -20.84
N GLU A 53 8.32 19.87 -21.62
CA GLU A 53 7.05 20.47 -21.26
C GLU A 53 5.99 20.03 -22.26
N GLY A 54 4.98 19.28 -21.78
CA GLY A 54 3.86 18.84 -22.60
C GLY A 54 3.01 20.05 -23.04
N GLN A 55 2.67 20.09 -24.31
CA GLN A 55 1.87 21.17 -24.91
C GLN A 55 0.47 20.71 -25.28
N ASN A 56 0.38 19.83 -26.23
CA ASN A 56 -0.88 19.43 -26.84
C ASN A 56 -1.02 17.91 -26.91
N ARG A 57 -2.24 17.42 -26.75
CA ARG A 57 -2.59 16.05 -27.07
C ARG A 57 -2.60 15.85 -28.57
N VAL A 58 -2.02 14.75 -29.00
CA VAL A 58 -1.96 14.39 -30.44
C VAL A 58 -2.24 12.92 -30.63
N ARG A 59 -2.71 12.57 -31.83
CA ARG A 59 -2.87 11.19 -32.27
C ARG A 59 -1.94 10.91 -33.42
N ILE A 60 -1.15 9.88 -33.32
CA ILE A 60 -0.28 9.36 -34.38
C ILE A 60 -1.18 8.76 -35.46
N THR A 61 -1.11 9.32 -36.67
CA THR A 61 -1.82 8.84 -37.84
C THR A 61 -1.01 7.82 -38.61
N GLU A 62 0.29 8.09 -38.78
CA GLU A 62 1.18 7.30 -39.59
C GLU A 62 2.62 7.36 -39.04
N TYR A 63 3.35 6.26 -39.08
CA TYR A 63 4.80 6.25 -38.84
C TYR A 63 5.51 6.43 -40.20
N VAL A 64 6.54 7.25 -40.20
CA VAL A 64 7.41 7.47 -41.37
C VAL A 64 8.62 6.61 -41.21
N GLU A 65 9.06 5.96 -42.29
CA GLU A 65 10.29 5.15 -42.28
C GLU A 65 11.52 6.04 -42.03
N ASN A 66 12.22 5.74 -40.94
CA ASN A 66 13.47 6.40 -40.56
C ASN A 66 14.34 5.38 -39.81
N ASP A 67 15.60 5.22 -40.26
CA ASP A 67 16.52 4.23 -39.73
C ASP A 67 17.12 4.61 -38.36
N ASN A 68 17.01 5.86 -37.94
CA ASN A 68 17.69 6.37 -36.76
C ASN A 68 16.79 6.57 -35.54
N PHE A 69 15.49 6.87 -35.76
CA PHE A 69 14.51 7.13 -34.71
C PHE A 69 13.08 6.97 -35.23
N PHE A 70 12.14 6.83 -34.31
CA PHE A 70 10.72 6.83 -34.70
C PHE A 70 10.29 8.23 -35.16
N GLU A 71 9.86 8.31 -36.39
CA GLU A 71 9.26 9.50 -36.96
C GLU A 71 7.80 9.25 -37.25
N ALA A 72 6.90 10.19 -36.91
CA ALA A 72 5.49 10.03 -37.08
C ALA A 72 4.77 11.30 -37.50
N ARG A 73 3.71 11.15 -38.27
CA ARG A 73 2.71 12.19 -38.51
C ARG A 73 1.65 12.10 -37.44
N ALA A 74 1.25 13.25 -36.90
CA ALA A 74 0.25 13.31 -35.85
C ALA A 74 -0.75 14.44 -36.11
N GLU A 75 -1.96 14.27 -35.64
CA GLU A 75 -3.02 15.26 -35.65
C GLU A 75 -3.32 15.77 -34.24
N TYR A 76 -3.64 17.04 -34.10
CA TYR A 76 -4.03 17.60 -32.83
C TYR A 76 -5.39 17.08 -32.37
N LEU A 77 -5.49 16.69 -31.11
CA LEU A 77 -6.73 16.30 -30.50
C LEU A 77 -7.35 17.52 -29.79
N THR A 78 -8.57 17.87 -30.18
CA THR A 78 -9.29 18.98 -29.56
C THR A 78 -10.09 18.53 -28.37
N GLU A 79 -9.88 19.15 -27.23
CA GLU A 79 -10.63 18.86 -26.01
C GLU A 79 -12.07 19.39 -26.12
N MET A 80 -13.00 18.63 -25.58
CA MET A 80 -14.41 19.01 -25.52
C MET A 80 -14.72 19.54 -24.13
N PRO A 81 -15.00 20.86 -23.99
CA PRO A 81 -15.49 21.37 -22.72
C PRO A 81 -16.88 20.77 -22.44
N GLY A 82 -17.16 20.44 -21.20
CA GLY A 82 -18.47 19.99 -20.78
C GLY A 82 -19.38 21.15 -20.36
N ASP A 83 -20.49 20.81 -19.68
CA ASP A 83 -21.36 21.82 -19.07
C ASP A 83 -20.60 22.62 -18.01
N PRO A 84 -20.60 23.99 -18.09
CA PRO A 84 -19.83 24.84 -17.20
C PRO A 84 -20.16 24.64 -15.69
N ALA A 85 -21.44 24.39 -15.36
CA ALA A 85 -21.88 24.21 -14.00
C ALA A 85 -21.33 22.86 -13.42
N SER A 86 -21.43 21.80 -14.23
CA SER A 86 -20.87 20.49 -13.89
C SER A 86 -19.36 20.53 -13.72
N ILE A 87 -18.67 21.20 -14.63
CA ILE A 87 -17.20 21.35 -14.54
C ILE A 87 -16.80 22.10 -13.27
N THR A 88 -17.47 23.20 -12.93
CA THR A 88 -17.16 23.97 -11.73
C THR A 88 -17.33 23.10 -10.46
N ALA A 89 -18.38 22.30 -10.40
CA ALA A 89 -18.60 21.37 -9.29
C ALA A 89 -17.52 20.27 -9.23
N LEU A 90 -17.16 19.69 -10.38
CA LEU A 90 -16.15 18.64 -10.48
C LEU A 90 -14.75 19.18 -10.10
N VAL A 91 -14.36 20.34 -10.59
CA VAL A 91 -13.07 20.99 -10.25
C VAL A 91 -12.94 21.15 -8.74
N ARG A 92 -13.98 21.67 -8.10
CA ARG A 92 -13.99 21.81 -6.64
C ARG A 92 -13.89 20.46 -5.92
N THR A 93 -14.70 19.50 -6.34
CA THR A 93 -14.73 18.16 -5.73
C THR A 93 -13.40 17.43 -5.88
N VAL A 94 -12.80 17.48 -7.07
CA VAL A 94 -11.49 16.85 -7.34
C VAL A 94 -10.39 17.53 -6.54
N GLY A 95 -10.39 18.86 -6.44
CA GLY A 95 -9.42 19.62 -5.66
C GLY A 95 -9.47 19.27 -4.16
N GLU A 96 -10.67 19.30 -3.56
CA GLU A 96 -10.87 18.94 -2.16
C GLU A 96 -10.44 17.49 -1.87
N GLU A 97 -10.73 16.58 -2.80
CA GLU A 97 -10.37 15.16 -2.64
C GLU A 97 -8.87 14.94 -2.84
N PHE A 98 -8.21 15.68 -3.74
CA PHE A 98 -6.77 15.62 -3.91
C PHE A 98 -6.02 16.06 -2.66
N GLU A 99 -6.49 17.08 -1.96
CA GLU A 99 -5.92 17.46 -0.65
C GLU A 99 -6.03 16.32 0.39
N ARG A 100 -7.15 15.60 0.42
CA ARG A 100 -7.33 14.44 1.30
C ARG A 100 -6.40 13.30 0.91
N TYR A 101 -6.29 13.03 -0.38
CA TYR A 101 -5.40 12.03 -0.93
C TYR A 101 -3.94 12.32 -0.58
N ALA A 102 -3.49 13.55 -0.72
CA ALA A 102 -2.14 13.96 -0.38
C ALA A 102 -1.80 13.74 1.11
N LYS A 103 -2.76 13.99 2.01
CA LYS A 103 -2.59 13.72 3.46
C LYS A 103 -2.42 12.22 3.76
N VAL A 104 -3.03 11.35 2.97
CA VAL A 104 -2.93 9.90 3.13
C VAL A 104 -1.65 9.35 2.53
N LYS A 105 -1.32 9.75 1.31
CA LYS A 105 -0.16 9.24 0.53
C LYS A 105 1.19 9.74 1.05
N LYS A 106 1.24 10.90 1.70
CA LYS A 106 2.44 11.54 2.31
C LYS A 106 3.65 11.81 1.39
N ASN A 107 3.65 11.34 0.18
CA ASN A 107 4.75 11.48 -0.78
C ASN A 107 4.47 12.53 -1.86
N ILE A 108 3.41 13.32 -1.70
CA ILE A 108 3.04 14.39 -2.63
C ILE A 108 3.69 15.68 -2.14
N PRO A 109 4.51 16.35 -2.96
CA PRO A 109 5.13 17.62 -2.60
C PRO A 109 4.09 18.72 -2.38
N GLU A 110 4.41 19.69 -1.52
CA GLU A 110 3.51 20.86 -1.29
C GLU A 110 3.35 21.71 -2.57
N GLU A 111 4.39 21.75 -3.41
CA GLU A 111 4.35 22.42 -4.69
C GLU A 111 3.27 21.85 -5.64
N ALA A 112 3.04 20.53 -5.55
CA ALA A 112 1.99 19.87 -6.34
C ALA A 112 0.58 20.29 -5.86
N LEU A 113 0.40 20.46 -4.56
CA LEU A 113 -0.86 20.97 -4.00
C LEU A 113 -1.11 22.42 -4.45
N GLY A 114 -0.06 23.25 -4.41
CA GLY A 114 -0.13 24.61 -4.95
C GLY A 114 -0.49 24.63 -6.43
N ALA A 115 0.20 23.83 -7.25
CA ALA A 115 -0.06 23.75 -8.68
C ALA A 115 -1.49 23.29 -9.04
N VAL A 116 -2.07 22.38 -8.24
CA VAL A 116 -3.46 21.95 -8.41
C VAL A 116 -4.43 23.05 -7.99
N SER A 117 -4.15 23.77 -6.88
CA SER A 117 -4.98 24.89 -6.42
C SER A 117 -4.95 26.08 -7.38
N ASP A 118 -3.80 26.32 -8.02
CA ASP A 118 -3.57 27.44 -8.94
C ASP A 118 -3.88 27.08 -10.41
N ALA A 119 -4.43 25.89 -10.67
CA ALA A 119 -4.74 25.45 -12.02
C ALA A 119 -5.87 26.28 -12.64
N ASP A 120 -5.53 27.13 -13.63
CA ASP A 120 -6.46 28.04 -14.30
C ASP A 120 -7.48 27.31 -15.19
N ALA A 121 -7.15 26.10 -15.66
CA ALA A 121 -7.98 25.32 -16.57
C ALA A 121 -8.39 23.98 -15.97
N PRO A 122 -9.67 23.58 -16.07
CA PRO A 122 -10.17 22.30 -15.59
C PRO A 122 -9.44 21.07 -16.17
N ALA A 123 -9.06 21.14 -17.44
CA ALA A 123 -8.27 20.11 -18.12
C ALA A 123 -6.89 19.95 -17.48
N LYS A 124 -6.21 21.07 -17.23
CA LYS A 124 -4.89 21.08 -16.58
C LYS A 124 -4.94 20.53 -15.16
N LEU A 125 -5.99 20.87 -14.41
CA LEU A 125 -6.21 20.29 -13.07
C LEU A 125 -6.33 18.76 -13.12
N ALA A 126 -7.15 18.23 -14.04
CA ALA A 126 -7.30 16.79 -14.20
C ALA A 126 -5.96 16.09 -14.51
N ASP A 127 -5.15 16.70 -15.38
CA ASP A 127 -3.85 16.15 -15.79
C ASP A 127 -2.81 16.22 -14.66
N LEU A 128 -2.77 17.32 -13.91
CA LEU A 128 -1.90 17.46 -12.74
C LEU A 128 -2.23 16.42 -11.68
N VAL A 129 -3.51 16.26 -11.35
CA VAL A 129 -3.94 15.24 -10.38
C VAL A 129 -3.58 13.85 -10.89
N ALA A 130 -3.91 13.50 -12.14
CA ALA A 130 -3.60 12.20 -12.74
C ALA A 130 -2.09 11.87 -12.70
N GLY A 131 -1.22 12.87 -12.86
CA GLY A 131 0.23 12.72 -12.76
C GLY A 131 0.70 12.22 -11.39
N HIS A 132 -0.02 12.58 -10.32
CA HIS A 132 0.32 12.21 -8.94
C HIS A 132 -0.37 10.93 -8.44
N LEU A 133 -1.33 10.38 -9.21
CA LEU A 133 -1.96 9.10 -8.88
C LEU A 133 -1.00 7.94 -9.11
N GLY A 134 -1.05 6.94 -8.25
CA GLY A 134 -0.26 5.70 -8.36
C GLY A 134 -0.94 4.63 -9.22
N ILE A 135 -1.59 5.06 -10.30
CA ILE A 135 -2.34 4.20 -11.21
C ILE A 135 -1.44 3.62 -12.34
N GLU A 136 -1.90 2.56 -12.96
CA GLU A 136 -1.18 1.89 -14.05
C GLU A 136 -1.12 2.74 -15.33
N VAL A 137 -0.15 2.41 -16.21
CA VAL A 137 0.08 3.14 -17.47
C VAL A 137 -1.16 3.11 -18.37
N ASN A 138 -1.85 1.97 -18.47
CA ASN A 138 -3.09 1.83 -19.22
C ASN A 138 -4.19 2.79 -18.74
N GLN A 139 -4.34 2.97 -17.42
CA GLN A 139 -5.30 3.90 -16.86
C GLN A 139 -4.91 5.37 -17.12
N LYS A 140 -3.61 5.69 -17.05
CA LYS A 140 -3.10 7.02 -17.44
C LYS A 140 -3.32 7.29 -18.93
N GLN A 141 -3.12 6.28 -19.77
CA GLN A 141 -3.37 6.37 -21.20
C GLN A 141 -4.86 6.59 -21.50
N GLU A 142 -5.76 5.90 -20.81
CA GLU A 142 -7.20 6.12 -20.93
C GLU A 142 -7.60 7.57 -20.59
N LEU A 143 -7.01 8.13 -19.53
CA LEU A 143 -7.21 9.53 -19.17
C LEU A 143 -6.69 10.48 -20.26
N LEU A 144 -5.52 10.17 -20.85
CA LEU A 144 -4.94 10.96 -21.93
C LEU A 144 -5.84 10.96 -23.18
N GLU A 145 -6.45 9.82 -23.50
CA GLU A 145 -7.36 9.62 -24.63
C GLU A 145 -8.77 10.20 -24.40
N THR A 146 -9.14 10.46 -23.13
CA THR A 146 -10.43 11.04 -22.80
C THR A 146 -10.45 12.55 -23.12
N LEU A 147 -11.05 12.92 -24.23
CA LEU A 147 -11.09 14.30 -24.70
C LEU A 147 -12.14 15.18 -24.00
N SER A 148 -13.19 14.56 -23.46
CA SER A 148 -14.19 15.26 -22.64
C SER A 148 -13.59 15.63 -21.29
N VAL A 149 -13.50 16.92 -20.97
CA VAL A 149 -12.93 17.41 -19.72
C VAL A 149 -13.75 16.99 -18.51
N SER A 150 -15.08 17.01 -18.61
CA SER A 150 -15.96 16.55 -17.52
C SER A 150 -15.78 15.06 -17.24
N GLU A 151 -15.79 14.24 -18.29
CA GLU A 151 -15.59 12.79 -18.15
C GLU A 151 -14.21 12.45 -17.58
N ARG A 152 -13.17 13.18 -18.00
CA ARG A 152 -11.81 13.03 -17.46
C ARG A 152 -11.75 13.35 -15.97
N LEU A 153 -12.37 14.44 -15.52
CA LEU A 153 -12.46 14.81 -14.11
C LEU A 153 -13.21 13.75 -13.29
N GLU A 154 -14.31 13.21 -13.81
CA GLU A 154 -15.04 12.12 -13.17
C GLU A 154 -14.19 10.84 -13.04
N LYS A 155 -13.49 10.47 -14.12
CA LYS A 155 -12.55 9.32 -14.09
C LYS A 155 -11.42 9.51 -13.09
N VAL A 156 -10.80 10.69 -13.08
CA VAL A 156 -9.73 11.03 -12.11
C VAL A 156 -10.25 10.94 -10.69
N TYR A 157 -11.43 11.47 -10.42
CA TYR A 157 -12.07 11.34 -9.10
C TYR A 157 -12.29 9.89 -8.71
N GLY A 158 -12.85 9.09 -9.61
CA GLY A 158 -13.10 7.65 -9.36
C GLY A 158 -11.81 6.87 -9.08
N LEU A 159 -10.76 7.11 -9.87
CA LEU A 159 -9.45 6.47 -9.69
C LEU A 159 -8.80 6.87 -8.36
N MET A 160 -8.90 8.14 -8.00
CA MET A 160 -8.41 8.67 -6.72
C MET A 160 -9.12 8.01 -5.53
N GLN A 161 -10.45 7.87 -5.57
CA GLN A 161 -11.23 7.16 -4.55
C GLN A 161 -10.83 5.69 -4.43
N GLY A 162 -10.62 5.03 -5.55
CA GLY A 162 -10.12 3.66 -5.59
C GLY A 162 -8.77 3.52 -4.88
N GLU A 163 -7.81 4.37 -5.23
CA GLU A 163 -6.47 4.37 -4.63
C GLU A 163 -6.51 4.69 -3.13
N MET A 164 -7.31 5.68 -2.72
CA MET A 164 -7.51 5.98 -1.29
C MET A 164 -8.05 4.80 -0.50
N SER A 165 -8.97 4.05 -1.07
CA SER A 165 -9.52 2.85 -0.43
C SER A 165 -8.43 1.79 -0.22
N VAL A 166 -7.59 1.55 -1.22
CA VAL A 166 -6.44 0.64 -1.13
C VAL A 166 -5.46 1.10 -0.05
N LEU A 167 -5.06 2.37 -0.06
CA LEU A 167 -4.14 2.94 0.93
C LEU A 167 -4.66 2.82 2.37
N GLN A 168 -5.97 2.99 2.57
CA GLN A 168 -6.60 2.81 3.88
C GLN A 168 -6.55 1.34 4.35
N VAL A 169 -6.80 0.39 3.45
CA VAL A 169 -6.69 -1.05 3.74
C VAL A 169 -5.25 -1.42 4.05
N GLU A 170 -4.29 -0.96 3.26
CA GLU A 170 -2.87 -1.17 3.53
C GLU A 170 -2.45 -0.66 4.90
N LYS A 171 -2.88 0.55 5.27
CA LYS A 171 -2.62 1.13 6.59
C LYS A 171 -3.18 0.26 7.72
N LYS A 172 -4.41 -0.25 7.57
CA LYS A 172 -5.02 -1.17 8.53
C LYS A 172 -4.23 -2.48 8.65
N ILE A 173 -3.80 -3.04 7.51
CA ILE A 173 -2.98 -4.27 7.48
C ILE A 173 -1.64 -4.03 8.18
N LYS A 174 -0.91 -2.98 7.81
CA LYS A 174 0.38 -2.62 8.42
C LYS A 174 0.26 -2.44 9.94
N THR A 175 -0.81 -1.75 10.40
CA THR A 175 -1.06 -1.56 11.83
C THR A 175 -1.33 -2.89 12.54
N ARG A 176 -2.14 -3.77 11.96
CA ARG A 176 -2.45 -5.08 12.52
C ARG A 176 -1.21 -5.97 12.61
N VAL A 177 -0.41 -6.04 11.53
CA VAL A 177 0.83 -6.82 11.49
C VAL A 177 1.81 -6.30 12.54
N LYS A 178 1.99 -4.97 12.65
CA LYS A 178 2.85 -4.36 13.67
C LYS A 178 2.41 -4.75 15.08
N SER A 179 1.12 -4.63 15.39
CA SER A 179 0.57 -5.00 16.70
C SER A 179 0.77 -6.49 17.01
N GLN A 180 0.62 -7.36 16.01
CA GLN A 180 0.86 -8.79 16.18
C GLN A 180 2.33 -9.11 16.42
N MET A 181 3.24 -8.46 15.69
CA MET A 181 4.68 -8.61 15.93
C MET A 181 5.08 -8.13 17.32
N GLU A 182 4.58 -6.97 17.77
CA GLU A 182 4.83 -6.45 19.11
C GLU A 182 4.32 -7.40 20.20
N ARG A 183 3.15 -8.02 19.99
CA ARG A 183 2.59 -9.02 20.89
C ARG A 183 3.48 -10.28 20.96
N THR A 184 3.86 -10.83 19.81
CA THR A 184 4.72 -12.02 19.75
C THR A 184 6.08 -11.75 20.39
N GLN A 185 6.67 -10.58 20.15
CA GLN A 185 7.93 -10.17 20.77
C GLN A 185 7.81 -10.07 22.30
N ARG A 186 6.70 -9.50 22.79
CA ARG A 186 6.42 -9.43 24.24
C ARG A 186 6.23 -10.84 24.84
N GLU A 187 5.48 -11.70 24.17
CA GLU A 187 5.28 -13.10 24.62
C GLU A 187 6.61 -13.85 24.68
N TYR A 188 7.48 -13.69 23.67
CA TYR A 188 8.81 -14.25 23.69
C TYR A 188 9.64 -13.76 24.87
N TYR A 189 9.68 -12.43 25.08
CA TYR A 189 10.41 -11.83 26.20
C TYR A 189 9.92 -12.32 27.57
N LEU A 190 8.61 -12.39 27.76
CA LEU A 190 8.01 -12.90 29.01
C LEU A 190 8.34 -14.38 29.23
N ASN A 191 8.33 -15.20 28.18
CA ASN A 191 8.72 -16.60 28.27
C ASN A 191 10.20 -16.76 28.65
N GLU A 192 11.10 -15.96 28.11
CA GLU A 192 12.51 -15.98 28.47
C GLU A 192 12.74 -15.49 29.91
N GLN A 193 12.01 -14.46 30.36
CA GLN A 193 12.05 -14.05 31.76
C GLN A 193 11.53 -15.15 32.68
N MET A 194 10.44 -15.83 32.32
CA MET A 194 9.88 -16.92 33.10
C MET A 194 10.89 -18.09 33.24
N LYS A 195 11.56 -18.44 32.13
CA LYS A 195 12.63 -19.46 32.17
C LYS A 195 13.83 -19.06 33.05
N ALA A 196 14.22 -17.77 32.97
CA ALA A 196 15.30 -17.25 33.81
C ALA A 196 14.94 -17.31 35.31
N ILE A 197 13.71 -16.90 35.65
CA ILE A 197 13.21 -16.94 37.02
C ILE A 197 13.10 -18.40 37.52
N GLN A 198 12.60 -19.33 36.71
CA GLN A 198 12.56 -20.75 37.05
C GLN A 198 13.97 -21.31 37.34
N LYS A 199 14.94 -20.92 36.50
CA LYS A 199 16.33 -21.30 36.69
C LYS A 199 16.94 -20.73 37.99
N GLU A 200 16.60 -19.47 38.35
CA GLU A 200 17.05 -18.84 39.59
C GLU A 200 16.34 -19.40 40.85
N LEU A 201 15.08 -19.82 40.72
CA LEU A 201 14.31 -20.41 41.83
C LEU A 201 14.65 -21.87 42.10
N GLY A 202 15.60 -22.46 41.33
CA GLY A 202 16.13 -23.80 41.63
C GLY A 202 15.31 -24.95 41.04
N ASP A 203 14.64 -24.73 39.91
CA ASP A 203 14.17 -25.83 39.04
C ASP A 203 15.35 -26.50 38.29
N GLY A 204 16.56 -26.36 38.84
CA GLY A 204 17.72 -27.20 38.55
C GLY A 204 17.55 -28.55 39.22
N GLU A 205 17.82 -29.58 38.52
CA GLU A 205 18.00 -31.02 38.81
C GLU A 205 17.66 -31.57 40.23
N ASP A 206 17.71 -30.71 41.30
CA ASP A 206 17.37 -31.10 42.66
C ASP A 206 15.86 -31.32 42.89
N GLY A 207 14.99 -30.53 42.27
CA GLY A 207 13.53 -30.68 42.46
C GLY A 207 12.95 -31.94 41.85
N GLN A 208 13.52 -32.41 40.74
CA GLN A 208 13.13 -33.73 40.18
C GLN A 208 13.66 -34.87 41.00
N ASN A 209 14.80 -34.69 41.67
CA ASN A 209 15.40 -35.68 42.53
C ASN A 209 14.62 -35.82 43.84
N GLU A 210 14.11 -34.72 44.42
CA GLU A 210 13.27 -34.75 45.64
C GLU A 210 11.92 -35.44 45.41
N VAL A 211 11.27 -35.19 44.25
CA VAL A 211 9.99 -35.84 43.90
C VAL A 211 10.24 -37.36 43.69
N ALA A 212 11.30 -37.74 42.99
CA ALA A 212 11.66 -39.15 42.77
C ALA A 212 12.04 -39.85 44.11
N GLU A 213 12.74 -39.13 45.01
CA GLU A 213 13.03 -39.69 46.35
C GLU A 213 11.77 -39.82 47.21
N LEU A 214 10.84 -38.88 47.14
CA LEU A 214 9.56 -38.96 47.85
C LEU A 214 8.70 -40.09 47.32
N GLU A 215 8.61 -40.26 45.99
CA GLU A 215 7.91 -41.38 45.38
C GLU A 215 8.52 -42.72 45.75
N ALA A 216 9.85 -42.83 45.79
CA ALA A 216 10.54 -44.04 46.27
C ALA A 216 10.27 -44.31 47.74
N LYS A 217 10.26 -43.29 48.60
CA LYS A 217 9.95 -43.40 50.03
C LYS A 217 8.49 -43.81 50.29
N VAL A 218 7.56 -43.25 49.51
CA VAL A 218 6.12 -43.62 49.56
C VAL A 218 5.92 -45.08 49.10
N GLY A 219 6.61 -45.48 48.01
CA GLY A 219 6.56 -46.87 47.50
C GLY A 219 7.14 -47.88 48.45
N ALA A 220 8.17 -47.48 49.25
CA ALA A 220 8.83 -48.39 50.26
C ALA A 220 8.03 -48.47 51.57
N THR A 221 7.11 -47.58 51.86
CA THR A 221 6.33 -47.53 53.10
C THR A 221 5.10 -48.45 52.99
N LYS A 222 4.86 -49.26 53.99
CA LYS A 222 3.67 -50.13 54.06
C LYS A 222 2.41 -49.29 54.35
N LEU A 223 1.82 -48.74 53.34
CA LEU A 223 0.56 -47.97 53.40
C LEU A 223 -0.66 -48.89 53.41
N SER A 224 -1.72 -48.50 54.11
CA SER A 224 -2.99 -49.23 54.09
C SER A 224 -3.60 -49.21 52.70
N LYS A 225 -4.50 -50.14 52.36
CA LYS A 225 -5.16 -50.20 51.05
C LYS A 225 -5.94 -48.93 50.73
N GLU A 226 -6.48 -48.25 51.73
CA GLU A 226 -7.23 -47.00 51.56
C GLU A 226 -6.34 -45.79 51.27
N ALA A 227 -5.13 -45.75 51.87
CA ALA A 227 -4.14 -44.70 51.58
C ALA A 227 -3.58 -44.82 50.15
N ARG A 228 -3.40 -46.08 49.64
CA ARG A 228 -2.93 -46.34 48.29
C ARG A 228 -3.93 -46.00 47.20
N SER A 229 -5.25 -46.04 47.46
CA SER A 229 -6.29 -45.69 46.47
C SER A 229 -6.44 -44.17 46.29
N ASN A 230 -5.87 -43.36 47.18
CA ASN A 230 -5.89 -41.89 47.09
C ASN A 230 -4.60 -41.29 46.55
N GLU A 231 -3.64 -42.11 46.10
CA GLU A 231 -2.45 -41.61 45.39
C GLU A 231 -2.85 -41.13 43.98
N MET A 232 -3.20 -39.85 43.86
CA MET A 232 -3.11 -39.18 42.55
C MET A 232 -1.63 -38.98 42.22
N PRO A 233 -1.13 -39.47 41.06
CA PRO A 233 0.25 -39.21 40.67
C PRO A 233 0.45 -37.70 40.52
N CYS A 234 1.53 -37.18 41.15
CA CYS A 234 1.87 -35.76 41.14
C CYS A 234 2.02 -35.17 39.71
N SER A 235 2.21 -36.02 38.71
CA SER A 235 2.27 -35.68 37.30
C SER A 235 0.96 -35.10 36.73
N ASN A 236 -0.18 -35.26 37.41
CA ASN A 236 -1.49 -34.85 36.89
C ASN A 236 -1.96 -33.50 37.41
N TRP A 237 -1.20 -32.79 38.26
CA TRP A 237 -1.56 -31.48 38.78
C TRP A 237 -1.38 -30.34 37.75
N TYR A 238 -0.59 -30.57 36.71
CA TYR A 238 -0.30 -29.52 35.68
C TYR A 238 -1.22 -29.56 34.47
N THR A 239 -2.15 -30.52 34.35
CA THR A 239 -2.94 -30.70 33.13
C THR A 239 -4.39 -30.22 33.20
N TYR A 240 -4.92 -29.73 34.32
CA TYR A 240 -6.29 -29.22 34.41
C TYR A 240 -6.45 -27.89 35.19
N PRO A 241 -6.21 -26.74 34.55
CA PRO A 241 -6.54 -25.45 35.14
C PRO A 241 -8.06 -25.11 35.08
N SER A 242 -8.91 -25.96 34.46
CA SER A 242 -10.29 -25.58 34.12
C SER A 242 -11.37 -26.13 35.06
N LEU A 243 -11.04 -26.87 36.11
CA LEU A 243 -12.04 -27.47 36.99
C LEU A 243 -12.30 -26.74 38.32
N LEU A 244 -11.59 -25.63 38.59
CA LEU A 244 -11.84 -24.80 39.78
C LEU A 244 -12.67 -23.56 39.59
N ALA A 245 -13.16 -23.28 38.36
CA ALA A 245 -13.95 -22.10 38.07
C ALA A 245 -15.49 -22.27 38.16
N ASN A 246 -16.01 -23.47 38.53
CA ASN A 246 -17.45 -23.73 38.50
C ASN A 246 -18.04 -24.26 39.81
N ARG A 247 -17.51 -23.81 40.96
CA ARG A 247 -18.21 -24.10 42.23
C ARG A 247 -18.18 -22.86 43.14
N THR A 248 -18.98 -21.90 42.84
CA THR A 248 -19.63 -20.96 43.74
C THR A 248 -20.47 -20.02 42.88
N ILE A 249 -21.74 -20.25 42.85
CA ILE A 249 -22.85 -19.27 42.93
C ILE A 249 -24.12 -20.07 42.75
N SER A 250 -24.64 -20.52 43.87
CA SER A 250 -26.04 -20.84 44.01
C SER A 250 -26.40 -20.60 45.47
N SER A 251 -26.88 -19.41 45.74
CA SER A 251 -27.87 -19.14 46.77
C SER A 251 -28.19 -17.64 46.77
N SER A 252 -29.24 -17.27 46.09
CA SER A 252 -30.01 -16.08 46.43
C SER A 252 -30.80 -16.31 47.70
N PRO A 253 -31.08 -15.27 48.49
CA PRO A 253 -32.46 -15.03 48.88
C PRO A 253 -32.92 -13.64 48.49
N SER A 254 -34.12 -13.65 47.89
CA SER A 254 -35.08 -12.56 47.77
C SER A 254 -35.30 -11.86 49.11
N TYR A 255 -35.23 -10.51 49.11
CA TYR A 255 -36.11 -9.68 49.96
C TYR A 255 -36.56 -8.45 49.17
N SER A 256 -37.86 -8.38 49.07
CA SER A 256 -38.68 -7.25 48.70
C SER A 256 -38.61 -6.13 49.77
N LEU A 257 -38.47 -4.90 49.29
CA LEU A 257 -39.29 -3.73 49.60
C LEU A 257 -38.91 -2.59 48.64
#